data_bb11ad49aea7c9a313c5f08f26da940e
#
_entry.id   bb11ad49aea7c9a313c5f08f26da940e
#
_cell.length_a   1.000
_cell.length_b   1.000
_cell.length_c   1.000
_cell.angle_alpha   90.00
_cell.angle_beta   90.00
_cell.angle_gamma   90.00
#
_symmetry.space_group_name_H-M   'P 1'
#
loop_
_entity.id
_entity.type
_entity.pdbx_description
1 polymer ?
#
loop_
_entity_poly.entity_id
_entity_poly.type
_entity_poly.pdbx_seq_one_letter_code
_entity_poly.pdbx_strand_id
1 'polypeptide(L)'
;MEHEHNITSKKVIFLIDPETRKIKTSDGSVPVIAQYDHNSTKIIFEMPRYIDGHDMAASSGVQVHYINTLTSKRKSTPGIYEAQELTVKADNDDVITFSWKISANATQYAGTLCFSVRFYCGTDGETSYSWGSDVFDHIRVVETYDNSKAVAVKYPDILNQWRNELFDGTGTAGGPASRISYIELLASKWEGAESPFSQIVNIDGVTENTQVDIKLSKEQIEIFRDKKLTFLTENENGVVTVYAFGQKLQNDYTIQVQLTEVLE
;
A
#
# COMPACT_ATOMS: atom_id res chain seq x y z
N MET A 1 -17.17 -36.16 -2.43
CA MET A 1 -17.74 -35.34 -1.32
C MET A 1 -16.64 -34.42 -0.87
N GLU A 2 -16.58 -33.23 -1.47
CA GLU A 2 -15.65 -32.16 -1.08
C GLU A 2 -16.24 -31.47 0.16
N HIS A 3 -15.56 -31.60 1.28
CA HIS A 3 -15.86 -30.79 2.46
C HIS A 3 -15.33 -29.38 2.21
N GLU A 4 -16.16 -28.49 1.73
CA GLU A 4 -15.93 -27.06 1.82
C GLU A 4 -15.85 -26.70 3.33
N HIS A 5 -14.63 -26.56 3.82
CA HIS A 5 -14.40 -25.90 5.10
C HIS A 5 -14.67 -24.40 4.92
N ASN A 6 -15.91 -24.03 5.10
CA ASN A 6 -16.32 -22.63 5.24
C ASN A 6 -15.74 -22.12 6.58
N ILE A 7 -14.48 -21.68 6.55
CA ILE A 7 -13.87 -20.92 7.67
C ILE A 7 -14.51 -19.53 7.62
N THR A 8 -15.66 -19.41 8.30
CA THR A 8 -16.25 -18.10 8.58
C THR A 8 -15.32 -17.36 9.52
N SER A 9 -14.47 -16.49 8.98
CA SER A 9 -13.71 -15.54 9.78
C SER A 9 -14.70 -14.75 10.65
N LYS A 10 -14.54 -14.80 11.97
CA LYS A 10 -15.43 -14.14 12.93
C LYS A 10 -15.40 -12.63 12.60
N LYS A 11 -16.51 -12.13 12.04
CA LYS A 11 -16.70 -10.69 11.81
C LYS A 11 -16.89 -10.00 13.14
N VAL A 12 -16.02 -9.07 13.46
CA VAL A 12 -16.17 -8.20 14.64
C VAL A 12 -16.79 -6.90 14.19
N ILE A 13 -17.95 -6.56 14.73
CA ILE A 13 -18.68 -5.33 14.37
C ILE A 13 -18.56 -4.33 15.53
N PHE A 14 -18.10 -3.14 15.22
CA PHE A 14 -18.05 -2.00 16.11
C PHE A 14 -19.12 -0.98 15.72
N LEU A 15 -19.88 -0.54 16.70
CA LEU A 15 -20.87 0.53 16.56
C LEU A 15 -20.26 1.84 17.02
N ILE A 16 -20.42 2.88 16.22
CA ILE A 16 -19.97 4.24 16.54
C ILE A 16 -21.19 5.11 16.79
N ASP A 17 -21.26 5.68 17.98
CA ASP A 17 -22.28 6.65 18.36
C ASP A 17 -21.78 8.07 18.04
N PRO A 18 -22.38 8.80 17.10
CA PRO A 18 -21.88 10.10 16.67
C PRO A 18 -22.09 11.20 17.72
N GLU A 19 -23.08 11.09 18.59
CA GLU A 19 -23.38 12.09 19.64
C GLU A 19 -22.34 12.04 20.77
N THR A 20 -22.11 10.83 21.28
CA THR A 20 -21.13 10.61 22.35
C THR A 20 -19.71 10.36 21.82
N ARG A 21 -19.55 10.16 20.50
CA ARG A 21 -18.32 9.77 19.80
C ARG A 21 -17.72 8.43 20.25
N LYS A 22 -18.45 7.68 21.07
CA LYS A 22 -17.97 6.41 21.62
C LYS A 22 -18.07 5.27 20.63
N ILE A 23 -17.08 4.39 20.70
CA ILE A 23 -17.02 3.14 19.96
C ILE A 23 -17.35 1.99 20.93
N LYS A 24 -18.19 1.07 20.52
CA LYS A 24 -18.52 -0.16 21.27
C LYS A 24 -18.66 -1.35 20.32
N THR A 25 -18.43 -2.55 20.81
CA THR A 25 -18.71 -3.77 20.05
C THR A 25 -20.22 -4.07 20.04
N SER A 26 -20.72 -4.61 18.93
CA SER A 26 -22.15 -4.88 18.76
C SER A 26 -22.68 -5.95 19.73
N ASP A 27 -21.84 -6.91 20.11
CA ASP A 27 -22.16 -8.04 20.99
C ASP A 27 -21.54 -7.93 22.40
N GLY A 28 -20.85 -6.81 22.69
CA GLY A 28 -20.15 -6.59 23.95
C GLY A 28 -18.82 -7.36 24.06
N SER A 29 -18.46 -8.17 23.07
CA SER A 29 -17.21 -8.93 23.08
C SER A 29 -16.09 -8.13 22.42
N VAL A 30 -14.95 -8.00 23.12
CA VAL A 30 -13.76 -7.37 22.56
C VAL A 30 -12.89 -8.44 21.90
N PRO A 31 -12.44 -8.22 20.65
CA PRO A 31 -11.59 -9.19 19.98
C PRO A 31 -10.23 -9.32 20.69
N VAL A 32 -9.72 -10.53 20.72
CA VAL A 32 -8.34 -10.83 21.09
C VAL A 32 -7.62 -11.19 19.80
N ILE A 33 -6.51 -10.53 19.53
CA ILE A 33 -5.75 -10.66 18.29
C ILE A 33 -4.38 -11.21 18.62
N ALA A 34 -3.85 -12.07 17.77
CA ALA A 34 -2.52 -12.62 17.95
C ALA A 34 -1.45 -11.60 17.51
N GLN A 35 -0.31 -11.62 18.18
CA GLN A 35 0.85 -10.81 17.80
C GLN A 35 1.31 -11.19 16.38
N TYR A 36 1.64 -10.21 15.56
CA TYR A 36 2.04 -10.34 14.15
C TYR A 36 0.95 -10.84 13.20
N ASP A 37 -0.31 -10.93 13.64
CA ASP A 37 -1.42 -11.17 12.71
C ASP A 37 -1.42 -10.11 11.61
N HIS A 38 -1.55 -10.57 10.37
CA HIS A 38 -1.58 -9.71 9.21
C HIS A 38 -2.78 -10.07 8.34
N ASN A 39 -3.72 -9.12 8.20
CA ASN A 39 -4.95 -9.26 7.41
C ASN A 39 -5.86 -10.46 7.80
N SER A 40 -5.60 -11.11 8.93
CA SER A 40 -6.38 -12.26 9.44
C SER A 40 -7.69 -11.82 10.11
N THR A 41 -7.69 -10.63 10.70
CA THR A 41 -8.84 -10.06 11.39
C THR A 41 -9.36 -8.83 10.64
N LYS A 42 -10.64 -8.86 10.26
CA LYS A 42 -11.36 -7.75 9.67
C LYS A 42 -12.35 -7.18 10.68
N ILE A 43 -12.18 -5.93 11.03
CA ILE A 43 -13.12 -5.15 11.83
C ILE A 43 -14.06 -4.44 10.87
N ILE A 44 -15.35 -4.51 11.16
CA ILE A 44 -16.40 -3.76 10.46
C ILE A 44 -16.92 -2.70 11.41
N PHE A 45 -17.06 -1.48 10.93
CA PHE A 45 -17.69 -0.38 11.65
C PHE A 45 -19.06 -0.11 11.08
N GLU A 46 -19.99 0.19 11.96
CA GLU A 46 -21.32 0.70 11.61
C GLU A 46 -21.57 2.00 12.36
N MET A 47 -22.13 3.00 11.68
CA MET A 47 -22.51 4.27 12.29
C MET A 47 -23.64 4.95 11.50
N PRO A 48 -24.36 5.90 12.09
CA PRO A 48 -25.32 6.72 11.35
C PRO A 48 -24.68 7.42 10.15
N ARG A 49 -25.42 7.47 9.06
CA ARG A 49 -24.97 8.07 7.81
C ARG A 49 -24.85 9.58 7.90
N TYR A 50 -25.75 10.23 8.61
CA TYR A 50 -25.78 11.69 8.70
C TYR A 50 -25.32 12.16 10.07
N ILE A 51 -24.34 13.07 10.09
CA ILE A 51 -23.79 13.71 11.29
C ILE A 51 -23.71 15.21 11.03
N ASP A 52 -24.32 16.02 11.90
CA ASP A 52 -24.34 17.49 11.80
C ASP A 52 -24.76 17.99 10.39
N GLY A 53 -25.68 17.27 9.74
CA GLY A 53 -26.15 17.59 8.38
C GLY A 53 -25.23 17.15 7.25
N HIS A 54 -24.10 16.53 7.54
CA HIS A 54 -23.17 15.99 6.54
C HIS A 54 -23.47 14.51 6.26
N ASP A 55 -23.48 14.13 4.97
CA ASP A 55 -23.57 12.73 4.53
C ASP A 55 -22.18 12.09 4.61
N MET A 56 -21.97 11.24 5.60
CA MET A 56 -20.68 10.57 5.82
C MET A 56 -20.36 9.53 4.77
N ALA A 57 -21.36 9.05 3.99
CA ALA A 57 -21.13 8.17 2.85
C ALA A 57 -20.46 8.90 1.68
N ALA A 58 -20.60 10.23 1.62
CA ALA A 58 -19.96 11.08 0.62
C ALA A 58 -18.61 11.65 1.09
N SER A 59 -18.05 11.14 2.19
CA SER A 59 -16.74 11.58 2.67
C SER A 59 -15.64 11.24 1.68
N SER A 60 -14.64 12.11 1.57
CA SER A 60 -13.45 11.91 0.70
C SER A 60 -12.47 10.88 1.25
N GLY A 61 -12.57 10.53 2.54
CA GLY A 61 -11.73 9.52 3.17
C GLY A 61 -12.17 9.19 4.59
N VAL A 62 -11.95 7.95 4.99
CA VAL A 62 -12.15 7.46 6.35
C VAL A 62 -10.86 6.81 6.82
N GLN A 63 -10.29 7.29 7.91
CA GLN A 63 -9.04 6.78 8.44
C GLN A 63 -9.22 6.18 9.84
N VAL A 64 -8.57 5.07 10.08
CA VAL A 64 -8.39 4.49 11.41
C VAL A 64 -6.99 4.85 11.90
N HIS A 65 -6.93 5.71 12.89
CA HIS A 65 -5.68 6.05 13.56
C HIS A 65 -5.50 5.10 14.75
N TYR A 66 -4.39 4.41 14.82
CA TYR A 66 -4.16 3.42 15.87
C TYR A 66 -2.79 3.55 16.53
N ILE A 67 -2.69 2.98 17.71
CA ILE A 67 -1.41 2.77 18.40
C ILE A 67 -1.42 1.41 19.09
N ASN A 68 -0.44 0.58 18.79
CA ASN A 68 -0.20 -0.68 19.50
C ASN A 68 0.92 -0.48 20.53
N THR A 69 0.66 -0.79 21.79
CA THR A 69 1.55 -0.47 22.90
C THR A 69 1.88 -1.70 23.74
N LEU A 70 3.17 -1.88 24.03
CA LEU A 70 3.70 -2.78 25.05
C LEU A 70 4.12 -1.97 26.27
N THR A 71 3.23 -1.83 27.24
CA THR A 71 3.40 -0.96 28.42
C THR A 71 4.62 -1.39 29.25
N SER A 72 4.86 -2.69 29.42
CA SER A 72 5.99 -3.22 30.22
C SER A 72 7.36 -2.80 29.72
N LYS A 73 7.52 -2.55 28.41
CA LYS A 73 8.77 -2.13 27.78
C LYS A 73 8.73 -0.70 27.22
N ARG A 74 7.67 0.06 27.45
CA ARG A 74 7.46 1.42 26.93
C ARG A 74 7.67 1.51 25.42
N LYS A 75 7.22 0.48 24.67
CA LYS A 75 7.28 0.44 23.22
C LYS A 75 5.90 0.68 22.64
N SER A 76 5.83 1.44 21.56
CA SER A 76 4.60 1.67 20.83
C SER A 76 4.85 1.79 19.33
N THR A 77 3.87 1.39 18.54
CA THR A 77 3.85 1.57 17.10
C THR A 77 2.55 2.29 16.74
N PRO A 78 2.62 3.58 16.36
CA PRO A 78 1.49 4.29 15.80
C PRO A 78 1.33 3.94 14.32
N GLY A 79 0.11 4.08 13.81
CA GLY A 79 -0.17 3.93 12.39
C GLY A 79 -1.51 4.55 12.00
N ILE A 80 -1.68 4.69 10.71
CA ILE A 80 -2.91 5.14 10.07
C ILE A 80 -3.27 4.10 9.01
N TYR A 81 -4.54 3.75 8.94
CA TYR A 81 -5.11 2.86 7.95
C TYR A 81 -6.25 3.54 7.22
N GLU A 82 -6.19 3.58 5.89
CA GLU A 82 -7.32 4.06 5.09
C GLU A 82 -8.40 2.99 5.11
N ALA A 83 -9.57 3.33 5.69
CA ALA A 83 -10.65 2.38 5.81
C ALA A 83 -11.23 2.04 4.43
N GLN A 84 -11.55 0.78 4.24
CA GLN A 84 -12.03 0.25 2.98
C GLN A 84 -13.54 -0.02 3.02
N GLU A 85 -14.13 -0.14 1.85
CA GLU A 85 -15.53 -0.55 1.67
C GLU A 85 -16.51 0.40 2.36
N LEU A 86 -16.27 1.73 2.30
CA LEU A 86 -17.25 2.70 2.76
C LEU A 86 -18.50 2.62 1.89
N THR A 87 -19.58 2.12 2.45
CA THR A 87 -20.85 1.91 1.75
C THR A 87 -22.04 2.21 2.65
N VAL A 88 -23.17 2.56 2.04
CA VAL A 88 -24.46 2.57 2.74
C VAL A 88 -24.89 1.13 2.97
N LYS A 89 -25.40 0.82 4.15
CA LYS A 89 -25.82 -0.53 4.53
C LYS A 89 -27.06 -0.95 3.74
N ALA A 90 -27.02 -2.13 3.11
CA ALA A 90 -28.04 -2.57 2.16
C ALA A 90 -29.47 -2.70 2.73
N ASP A 91 -29.58 -2.94 4.03
CA ASP A 91 -30.85 -3.10 4.74
C ASP A 91 -31.27 -1.86 5.55
N ASN A 92 -30.43 -0.82 5.56
CA ASN A 92 -30.71 0.43 6.29
C ASN A 92 -29.94 1.62 5.71
N ASP A 93 -30.62 2.44 4.92
CA ASP A 93 -30.03 3.60 4.23
C ASP A 93 -29.53 4.71 5.17
N ASP A 94 -29.93 4.69 6.46
CA ASP A 94 -29.47 5.64 7.47
C ASP A 94 -28.18 5.20 8.17
N VAL A 95 -27.61 4.07 7.77
CA VAL A 95 -26.38 3.51 8.33
C VAL A 95 -25.33 3.32 7.24
N ILE A 96 -24.10 3.70 7.55
CA ILE A 96 -22.93 3.38 6.74
C ILE A 96 -22.09 2.31 7.40
N THR A 97 -21.38 1.54 6.56
CA THR A 97 -20.41 0.54 6.98
C THR A 97 -19.07 0.81 6.30
N PHE A 98 -18.00 0.53 6.99
CA PHE A 98 -16.64 0.52 6.46
C PHE A 98 -15.80 -0.50 7.22
N SER A 99 -14.61 -0.81 6.72
CA SER A 99 -13.79 -1.88 7.30
C SER A 99 -12.33 -1.52 7.49
N TRP A 100 -11.73 -2.17 8.47
CA TRP A 100 -10.31 -2.15 8.76
C TRP A 100 -9.77 -3.57 8.82
N LYS A 101 -8.83 -3.91 7.94
CA LYS A 101 -8.04 -5.14 8.03
C LYS A 101 -6.84 -4.88 8.92
N ILE A 102 -6.76 -5.61 10.03
CA ILE A 102 -5.67 -5.43 11.00
C ILE A 102 -4.35 -5.93 10.41
N SER A 103 -3.35 -5.07 10.39
CA SER A 103 -2.03 -5.38 9.86
C SER A 103 -1.06 -5.87 10.94
N ALA A 104 0.07 -6.44 10.50
CA ALA A 104 1.17 -6.82 11.40
C ALA A 104 1.75 -5.61 12.18
N ASN A 105 1.65 -4.38 11.63
CA ASN A 105 2.08 -3.18 12.33
C ASN A 105 1.17 -2.87 13.53
N ALA A 106 -0.15 -3.06 13.37
CA ALA A 106 -1.12 -2.86 14.45
C ALA A 106 -1.05 -3.95 15.53
N THR A 107 -0.40 -5.07 15.25
CA THR A 107 -0.23 -6.20 16.17
C THR A 107 1.24 -6.48 16.53
N GLN A 108 2.13 -5.53 16.30
CA GLN A 108 3.57 -5.69 16.46
C GLN A 108 3.97 -6.08 17.89
N TYR A 109 3.26 -5.59 18.89
CA TYR A 109 3.55 -5.84 20.29
C TYR A 109 2.41 -6.57 20.99
N ALA A 110 2.72 -7.61 21.75
CA ALA A 110 1.78 -8.20 22.70
C ALA A 110 1.47 -7.19 23.80
N GLY A 111 0.25 -6.66 23.77
CA GLY A 111 -0.17 -5.55 24.65
C GLY A 111 -1.54 -5.03 24.28
N THR A 112 -1.67 -3.71 24.23
CA THR A 112 -2.94 -3.04 23.92
C THR A 112 -2.90 -2.40 22.54
N LEU A 113 -3.97 -2.58 21.78
CA LEU A 113 -4.22 -1.85 20.54
C LEU A 113 -5.37 -0.88 20.77
N CYS A 114 -5.04 0.41 20.68
CA CYS A 114 -6.00 1.51 20.76
C CYS A 114 -6.23 2.08 19.37
N PHE A 115 -7.44 2.56 19.09
CA PHE A 115 -7.71 3.21 17.82
C PHE A 115 -8.83 4.26 17.93
N SER A 116 -8.88 5.16 16.95
CA SER A 116 -9.97 6.10 16.71
C SER A 116 -10.25 6.18 15.22
N VAL A 117 -11.43 6.61 14.84
CA VAL A 117 -11.85 6.77 13.45
C VAL A 117 -11.96 8.24 13.11
N ARG A 118 -11.50 8.63 11.93
CA ARG A 118 -11.63 9.99 11.39
C ARG A 118 -12.22 9.98 9.99
N PHE A 119 -13.18 10.88 9.79
CA PHE A 119 -13.76 11.19 8.50
C PHE A 119 -13.26 12.53 8.00
N TYR A 120 -13.02 12.61 6.70
CA TYR A 120 -12.66 13.83 6.01
C TYR A 120 -13.63 14.07 4.86
N CYS A 121 -14.29 15.21 4.87
CA CYS A 121 -15.17 15.66 3.80
C CYS A 121 -14.55 16.91 3.18
N GLY A 122 -14.41 16.93 1.88
CA GLY A 122 -13.85 18.06 1.16
C GLY A 122 -13.81 17.80 -0.34
N THR A 123 -13.59 18.85 -1.10
CA THR A 123 -13.41 18.83 -2.54
C THR A 123 -12.07 19.46 -2.88
N ASP A 124 -11.45 19.02 -3.96
CA ASP A 124 -10.22 19.63 -4.53
C ASP A 124 -9.01 19.68 -3.58
N GLY A 125 -8.91 18.69 -2.68
CA GLY A 125 -7.77 18.58 -1.75
C GLY A 125 -7.90 19.46 -0.49
N GLU A 126 -8.98 20.24 -0.34
CA GLU A 126 -9.26 20.99 0.89
C GLU A 126 -10.30 20.25 1.73
N THR A 127 -9.99 20.06 3.03
CA THR A 127 -10.92 19.47 3.98
C THR A 127 -11.88 20.55 4.50
N SER A 128 -13.14 20.49 4.10
CA SER A 128 -14.18 21.42 4.55
C SER A 128 -14.83 21.03 5.88
N TYR A 129 -14.83 19.73 6.18
CA TYR A 129 -15.38 19.18 7.41
C TYR A 129 -14.58 17.94 7.83
N SER A 130 -14.29 17.81 9.12
CA SER A 130 -13.70 16.59 9.68
C SER A 130 -14.41 16.19 10.96
N TRP A 131 -14.65 14.89 11.09
CA TRP A 131 -15.24 14.32 12.29
C TRP A 131 -14.35 13.21 12.84
N GLY A 132 -14.25 13.07 14.15
CA GLY A 132 -13.47 12.03 14.79
C GLY A 132 -14.19 11.39 15.97
N SER A 133 -14.04 10.07 16.10
CA SER A 133 -14.50 9.32 17.28
C SER A 133 -13.61 9.56 18.50
N ASP A 134 -14.08 9.14 19.64
CA ASP A 134 -13.26 8.91 20.83
C ASP A 134 -12.34 7.70 20.61
N VAL A 135 -11.36 7.51 21.49
CA VAL A 135 -10.43 6.39 21.42
C VAL A 135 -11.06 5.13 22.00
N PHE A 136 -10.99 4.04 21.27
CA PHE A 136 -11.27 2.70 21.78
C PHE A 136 -9.94 2.02 22.17
N ASP A 137 -9.78 1.61 23.42
CA ASP A 137 -8.50 1.18 24.00
C ASP A 137 -8.50 -0.25 24.60
N HIS A 138 -9.51 -1.07 24.24
CA HIS A 138 -9.71 -2.36 24.89
C HIS A 138 -9.26 -3.59 24.08
N ILE A 139 -8.77 -3.44 22.84
CA ILE A 139 -8.29 -4.59 22.07
C ILE A 139 -6.97 -5.11 22.66
N ARG A 140 -6.97 -6.41 22.99
CA ARG A 140 -5.79 -7.09 23.51
C ARG A 140 -5.07 -7.82 22.39
N VAL A 141 -3.78 -7.53 22.23
CA VAL A 141 -2.85 -8.31 21.39
C VAL A 141 -2.12 -9.30 22.29
N VAL A 142 -2.27 -10.59 22.02
CA VAL A 142 -1.64 -11.68 22.81
C VAL A 142 -0.37 -12.16 22.14
N GLU A 143 0.60 -12.55 22.97
CA GLU A 143 1.86 -13.12 22.50
C GLU A 143 1.62 -14.45 21.79
N THR A 144 2.28 -14.64 20.66
CA THR A 144 2.29 -15.90 19.91
C THR A 144 3.71 -16.44 19.85
N TYR A 145 3.84 -17.76 19.90
CA TYR A 145 5.10 -18.43 19.66
C TYR A 145 5.34 -18.50 18.13
N ASP A 146 5.86 -17.42 17.58
CA ASP A 146 6.38 -17.43 16.23
C ASP A 146 7.91 -17.33 16.28
N ASN A 147 8.58 -18.41 15.85
CA ASN A 147 10.02 -18.42 15.70
C ASN A 147 10.49 -17.71 14.42
N SER A 148 9.59 -17.43 13.47
CA SER A 148 9.88 -16.53 12.39
C SER A 148 9.76 -15.10 12.95
N LYS A 149 10.87 -14.37 12.99
CA LYS A 149 10.82 -12.91 13.21
C LYS A 149 10.02 -12.31 12.05
N ALA A 150 8.70 -12.23 12.22
CA ALA A 150 7.87 -11.51 11.30
C ALA A 150 8.51 -10.14 11.12
N VAL A 151 8.89 -9.83 9.91
CA VAL A 151 9.49 -8.54 9.59
C VAL A 151 8.41 -7.52 9.89
N ALA A 152 8.57 -6.83 11.00
CA ALA A 152 7.69 -5.71 11.33
C ALA A 152 7.64 -4.81 10.11
N VAL A 153 6.45 -4.57 9.60
CA VAL A 153 6.27 -3.72 8.42
C VAL A 153 6.89 -2.38 8.72
N LYS A 154 7.99 -2.07 8.04
CA LYS A 154 8.84 -0.90 8.29
C LYS A 154 8.13 0.43 7.98
N TYR A 155 7.00 0.35 7.29
CA TYR A 155 6.24 1.50 6.80
C TYR A 155 4.84 1.51 7.40
N PRO A 156 4.23 2.69 7.60
CA PRO A 156 2.83 2.81 7.96
C PRO A 156 1.93 2.05 6.99
N ASP A 157 0.86 1.42 7.49
CA ASP A 157 -0.07 0.61 6.69
C ASP A 157 -0.63 1.39 5.50
N ILE A 158 -0.92 2.67 5.69
CA ILE A 158 -1.44 3.53 4.63
C ILE A 158 -0.49 3.59 3.42
N LEU A 159 0.82 3.64 3.65
CA LEU A 159 1.80 3.62 2.57
C LEU A 159 1.86 2.27 1.86
N ASN A 160 1.65 1.17 2.61
CA ASN A 160 1.56 -0.16 2.02
C ASN A 160 0.26 -0.34 1.22
N GLN A 161 -0.86 0.21 1.71
CA GLN A 161 -2.11 0.22 0.97
C GLN A 161 -1.97 1.02 -0.33
N TRP A 162 -1.50 2.25 -0.27
CA TRP A 162 -1.25 3.08 -1.45
C TRP A 162 -0.29 2.41 -2.42
N ARG A 163 0.76 1.76 -1.89
CA ARG A 163 1.66 0.98 -2.73
C ARG A 163 0.94 -0.17 -3.43
N ASN A 164 0.15 -0.95 -2.71
CA ASN A 164 -0.58 -2.07 -3.30
C ASN A 164 -1.62 -1.59 -4.31
N GLU A 165 -2.37 -0.52 -4.01
CA GLU A 165 -3.31 0.11 -4.93
C GLU A 165 -2.63 0.60 -6.22
N LEU A 166 -1.44 1.19 -6.10
CA LEU A 166 -0.65 1.62 -7.25
C LEU A 166 -0.10 0.46 -8.09
N PHE A 167 0.27 -0.67 -7.44
CA PHE A 167 0.88 -1.81 -8.13
C PHE A 167 -0.13 -2.86 -8.59
N ASP A 168 -1.28 -3.02 -7.91
CA ASP A 168 -2.32 -3.98 -8.30
C ASP A 168 -3.28 -3.42 -9.38
N GLY A 169 -3.08 -2.20 -9.83
CA GLY A 169 -3.88 -1.57 -10.89
C GLY A 169 -5.35 -1.33 -10.52
N THR A 170 -5.72 -1.43 -9.24
CA THR A 170 -7.08 -1.19 -8.73
C THR A 170 -7.28 0.24 -8.22
N GLY A 171 -6.21 1.03 -8.12
CA GLY A 171 -6.26 2.43 -7.71
C GLY A 171 -6.77 3.33 -8.82
N THR A 172 -7.85 4.07 -8.55
CA THR A 172 -8.39 5.13 -9.42
C THR A 172 -7.58 6.45 -9.36
N ALA A 173 -6.38 6.42 -8.80
CA ALA A 173 -5.50 7.57 -8.78
C ALA A 173 -4.91 7.78 -10.18
N GLY A 174 -5.46 8.72 -10.94
CA GLY A 174 -5.12 9.05 -12.33
C GLY A 174 -3.74 9.65 -12.54
N GLY A 175 -2.70 9.03 -12.00
CA GLY A 175 -1.31 9.28 -12.32
C GLY A 175 -0.68 8.07 -13.01
N PRO A 176 0.31 8.26 -13.89
CA PRO A 176 0.98 7.14 -14.54
C PRO A 176 1.63 6.22 -13.49
N ALA A 177 1.25 4.93 -13.51
CA ALA A 177 1.82 3.94 -12.62
C ALA A 177 3.32 3.80 -12.91
N SER A 178 4.17 4.04 -11.91
CA SER A 178 5.62 3.93 -12.06
C SER A 178 6.16 2.81 -11.16
N ARG A 179 6.93 1.90 -11.74
CA ARG A 179 7.59 0.80 -11.02
C ARG A 179 9.08 0.74 -11.34
N ILE A 180 9.82 0.15 -10.43
CA ILE A 180 11.27 -0.08 -10.60
C ILE A 180 11.49 -1.52 -11.04
N SER A 181 12.36 -1.72 -12.04
CA SER A 181 12.84 -3.01 -12.48
C SER A 181 14.35 -2.97 -12.69
N TYR A 182 14.95 -4.10 -13.05
CA TYR A 182 16.35 -4.22 -13.34
C TYR A 182 16.54 -4.89 -14.68
N ILE A 183 17.51 -4.41 -15.46
CA ILE A 183 17.91 -5.00 -16.74
C ILE A 183 19.37 -5.42 -16.68
N GLU A 184 19.70 -6.48 -17.40
CA GLU A 184 21.07 -6.92 -17.59
C GLU A 184 21.57 -6.47 -18.96
N LEU A 185 22.57 -5.61 -19.00
CA LEU A 185 23.28 -5.21 -20.18
C LEU A 185 24.51 -6.09 -20.33
N LEU A 186 24.46 -7.06 -21.24
CA LEU A 186 25.50 -8.05 -21.44
C LEU A 186 26.47 -7.56 -22.51
N ALA A 187 27.75 -7.55 -22.21
CA ALA A 187 28.83 -7.14 -23.14
C ALA A 187 28.78 -7.87 -24.48
N SER A 188 28.38 -9.14 -24.45
CA SER A 188 28.30 -10.00 -25.63
C SER A 188 27.10 -9.77 -26.54
N LYS A 189 26.07 -9.05 -26.07
CA LYS A 189 24.79 -8.86 -26.79
C LYS A 189 24.66 -7.51 -27.48
N TRP A 190 25.69 -6.67 -27.43
CA TRP A 190 25.64 -5.38 -28.12
C TRP A 190 25.84 -5.54 -29.62
N GLU A 191 24.88 -5.08 -30.38
CA GLU A 191 24.86 -5.03 -31.84
C GLU A 191 25.34 -3.67 -32.34
N GLY A 192 25.84 -3.64 -33.58
CA GLY A 192 26.39 -2.43 -34.23
C GLY A 192 27.91 -2.47 -34.37
N ALA A 193 28.41 -1.97 -35.51
CA ALA A 193 29.83 -1.82 -35.78
C ALA A 193 30.39 -0.49 -35.24
N GLU A 194 29.53 0.53 -35.18
CA GLU A 194 29.82 1.88 -34.69
C GLU A 194 28.72 2.35 -33.73
N SER A 195 29.02 3.39 -32.93
CA SER A 195 28.05 4.02 -32.02
C SER A 195 26.93 4.70 -32.80
N PRO A 196 25.65 4.57 -32.36
CA PRO A 196 25.21 3.87 -31.14
C PRO A 196 25.18 2.34 -31.30
N PHE A 197 25.59 1.66 -30.25
CA PHE A 197 25.38 0.21 -30.12
C PHE A 197 24.00 -0.04 -29.52
N SER A 198 23.34 -1.14 -29.94
CA SER A 198 22.00 -1.47 -29.43
C SER A 198 21.96 -2.85 -28.77
N GLN A 199 21.06 -3.01 -27.82
CA GLN A 199 20.73 -4.30 -27.20
C GLN A 199 19.25 -4.36 -26.85
N ILE A 200 18.58 -5.43 -27.30
CA ILE A 200 17.21 -5.71 -26.88
C ILE A 200 17.24 -6.32 -25.47
N VAL A 201 16.39 -5.80 -24.58
CA VAL A 201 16.22 -6.30 -23.22
C VAL A 201 14.77 -6.69 -22.98
N ASN A 202 14.56 -7.81 -22.30
CA ASN A 202 13.23 -8.25 -21.91
C ASN A 202 12.93 -7.73 -20.50
N ILE A 203 11.81 -7.06 -20.35
CA ILE A 203 11.34 -6.55 -19.06
C ILE A 203 9.90 -7.00 -18.86
N ASP A 204 9.64 -7.75 -17.79
CA ASP A 204 8.31 -8.27 -17.52
C ASP A 204 7.29 -7.13 -17.33
N GLY A 205 6.14 -7.28 -17.98
CA GLY A 205 5.02 -6.36 -17.88
C GLY A 205 5.24 -5.00 -18.55
N VAL A 206 6.13 -4.88 -19.52
CA VAL A 206 6.22 -3.72 -20.42
C VAL A 206 5.16 -3.88 -21.49
N THR A 207 4.38 -2.81 -21.71
CA THR A 207 3.38 -2.68 -22.76
C THR A 207 3.84 -1.65 -23.80
N GLU A 208 3.11 -1.46 -24.86
CA GLU A 208 3.40 -0.42 -25.88
C GLU A 208 3.39 1.00 -25.30
N ASN A 209 2.62 1.22 -24.21
CA ASN A 209 2.47 2.50 -23.54
C ASN A 209 3.43 2.69 -22.35
N THR A 210 4.40 1.78 -22.15
CA THR A 210 5.36 1.88 -21.06
C THR A 210 6.56 2.73 -21.46
N GLN A 211 6.77 3.86 -20.79
CA GLN A 211 8.05 4.60 -20.86
C GLN A 211 9.08 3.91 -19.96
N VAL A 212 10.30 3.74 -20.47
CA VAL A 212 11.41 3.09 -19.76
C VAL A 212 12.54 4.09 -19.56
N ASP A 213 12.84 4.44 -18.32
CA ASP A 213 13.92 5.37 -17.96
C ASP A 213 15.06 4.66 -17.23
N ILE A 214 16.27 4.82 -17.69
CA ILE A 214 17.48 4.28 -17.03
C ILE A 214 17.79 5.10 -15.78
N LYS A 215 18.01 4.41 -14.65
CA LYS A 215 18.44 4.99 -13.38
C LYS A 215 19.80 4.44 -13.00
N LEU A 216 20.83 5.22 -13.21
CA LEU A 216 22.21 4.83 -12.89
C LEU A 216 22.52 5.10 -11.42
N SER A 217 23.23 4.18 -10.76
CA SER A 217 23.83 4.44 -9.45
C SER A 217 24.97 5.46 -9.58
N LYS A 218 25.37 6.05 -8.46
CA LYS A 218 26.47 7.02 -8.43
C LYS A 218 27.77 6.41 -8.97
N GLU A 219 28.08 5.18 -8.61
CA GLU A 219 29.24 4.42 -9.08
C GLU A 219 29.16 4.14 -10.58
N GLN A 220 27.97 3.79 -11.08
CA GLN A 220 27.76 3.56 -12.51
C GLN A 220 27.91 4.85 -13.32
N ILE A 221 27.42 5.98 -12.80
CA ILE A 221 27.61 7.30 -13.45
C ILE A 221 29.11 7.62 -13.59
N GLU A 222 29.93 7.37 -12.57
CA GLU A 222 31.36 7.61 -12.63
C GLU A 222 32.05 6.72 -13.68
N ILE A 223 31.75 5.40 -13.66
CA ILE A 223 32.29 4.43 -14.62
C ILE A 223 31.92 4.79 -16.06
N PHE A 224 30.66 5.14 -16.31
CA PHE A 224 30.17 5.41 -17.66
C PHE A 224 30.63 6.78 -18.17
N ARG A 225 30.76 7.77 -17.29
CA ARG A 225 31.34 9.07 -17.62
C ARG A 225 32.78 8.95 -18.10
N ASP A 226 33.60 8.15 -17.43
CA ASP A 226 35.01 7.93 -17.81
C ASP A 226 35.14 7.24 -19.18
N LYS A 227 34.14 6.41 -19.53
CA LYS A 227 34.04 5.73 -20.84
C LYS A 227 33.28 6.56 -21.89
N LYS A 228 32.84 7.77 -21.56
CA LYS A 228 32.01 8.64 -22.40
C LYS A 228 30.76 7.93 -22.92
N LEU A 229 30.13 7.13 -22.05
CA LEU A 229 28.94 6.36 -22.36
C LEU A 229 27.67 7.12 -21.93
N THR A 230 26.70 7.13 -22.82
CA THR A 230 25.34 7.62 -22.55
C THR A 230 24.35 6.59 -23.07
N PHE A 231 23.24 6.42 -22.37
CA PHE A 231 22.20 5.45 -22.73
C PHE A 231 20.89 6.15 -23.09
N LEU A 232 20.20 5.57 -24.04
CA LEU A 232 18.83 5.89 -24.41
C LEU A 232 18.04 4.58 -24.45
N THR A 233 16.78 4.63 -24.08
CA THR A 233 15.83 3.51 -24.21
C THR A 233 14.73 3.86 -25.18
N GLU A 234 14.35 2.94 -26.01
CA GLU A 234 13.17 3.01 -26.88
C GLU A 234 12.30 1.79 -26.63
N ASN A 235 11.00 2.01 -26.58
CA ASN A 235 10.01 0.94 -26.48
C ASN A 235 9.12 0.98 -27.72
N GLU A 236 9.22 -0.08 -28.52
CA GLU A 236 8.36 -0.27 -29.67
C GLU A 236 7.50 -1.52 -29.46
N ASN A 237 6.19 -1.33 -29.29
CA ASN A 237 5.22 -2.41 -29.12
C ASN A 237 5.58 -3.40 -27.99
N GLY A 238 6.10 -2.89 -26.86
CA GLY A 238 6.50 -3.72 -25.72
C GLY A 238 7.90 -4.34 -25.83
N VAL A 239 8.63 -4.04 -26.90
CA VAL A 239 10.03 -4.44 -27.06
C VAL A 239 10.95 -3.29 -26.70
N VAL A 240 11.75 -3.47 -25.65
CA VAL A 240 12.66 -2.42 -25.17
C VAL A 240 14.04 -2.59 -25.78
N THR A 241 14.49 -1.55 -26.46
CA THR A 241 15.86 -1.47 -26.99
C THR A 241 16.64 -0.42 -26.21
N VAL A 242 17.83 -0.82 -25.73
CA VAL A 242 18.79 0.09 -25.09
C VAL A 242 19.86 0.46 -26.10
N TYR A 243 20.05 1.76 -26.31
CA TYR A 243 21.15 2.29 -27.14
C TYR A 243 22.28 2.82 -26.25
N ALA A 244 23.51 2.48 -26.58
CA ALA A 244 24.71 3.00 -25.94
C ALA A 244 25.49 3.89 -26.91
N PHE A 245 25.64 5.15 -26.57
CA PHE A 245 26.43 6.12 -27.29
C PHE A 245 27.82 6.22 -26.65
N GLY A 246 28.86 6.10 -27.44
CA GLY A 246 30.25 6.17 -27.00
C GLY A 246 31.01 4.85 -27.27
N GLN A 247 31.75 4.36 -26.28
CA GLN A 247 32.51 3.12 -26.44
C GLN A 247 31.61 1.89 -26.21
N LYS A 248 31.88 0.80 -26.93
CA LYS A 248 31.17 -0.47 -26.69
C LYS A 248 31.45 -0.98 -25.29
N LEU A 249 30.39 -1.40 -24.57
CA LEU A 249 30.53 -2.01 -23.26
C LEU A 249 31.35 -3.31 -23.33
N GLN A 250 32.34 -3.43 -22.43
CA GLN A 250 33.21 -4.59 -22.33
C GLN A 250 32.87 -5.52 -21.16
N ASN A 251 32.05 -5.04 -20.22
CA ASN A 251 31.62 -5.78 -19.05
C ASN A 251 30.10 -5.81 -19.00
N ASP A 252 29.56 -6.79 -18.29
CA ASP A 252 28.15 -6.90 -17.99
C ASP A 252 27.77 -5.95 -16.85
N TYR A 253 26.57 -5.35 -16.93
CA TYR A 253 26.05 -4.44 -15.92
C TYR A 253 24.58 -4.73 -15.65
N THR A 254 24.21 -4.80 -14.37
CA THR A 254 22.82 -4.75 -13.94
C THR A 254 22.45 -3.29 -13.69
N ILE A 255 21.46 -2.79 -14.41
CA ILE A 255 21.04 -1.40 -14.35
C ILE A 255 19.58 -1.32 -13.88
N GLN A 256 19.31 -0.39 -12.99
CA GLN A 256 17.96 -0.09 -12.55
C GLN A 256 17.23 0.72 -13.64
N VAL A 257 15.99 0.37 -13.90
CA VAL A 257 15.09 1.13 -14.78
C VAL A 257 13.81 1.48 -14.05
N GLN A 258 13.27 2.63 -14.38
CA GLN A 258 11.95 3.07 -13.97
C GLN A 258 11.01 2.88 -15.15
N LEU A 259 9.93 2.16 -14.93
CA LEU A 259 8.87 1.90 -15.90
C LEU A 259 7.69 2.79 -15.52
N THR A 260 7.17 3.56 -16.47
CA THR A 260 6.04 4.45 -16.26
C THR A 260 5.01 4.19 -17.35
N GLU A 261 3.80 3.78 -16.98
CA GLU A 261 2.71 3.65 -17.94
C GLU A 261 2.18 5.03 -18.31
N VAL A 262 2.21 5.35 -19.59
CA VAL A 262 1.64 6.59 -20.12
C VAL A 262 0.22 6.32 -20.54
N LEU A 263 -0.73 6.99 -19.89
CA LEU A 263 -2.14 6.94 -20.27
C LEU A 263 -2.35 7.90 -21.43
N GLU A 264 -2.90 7.40 -22.56
CA GLU A 264 -3.38 8.24 -23.65
C GLU A 264 -4.66 8.98 -23.29
#